data_45d6f1a38b93317b8ff4f0942a3f739d
#
_entry.id   45d6f1a38b93317b8ff4f0942a3f739d
#
_cell.length_a   1.000
_cell.length_b   1.000
_cell.length_c   1.000
_cell.angle_alpha   90.00
_cell.angle_beta   90.00
_cell.angle_gamma   90.00
#
_symmetry.space_group_name_H-M   'P 1'
#
loop_
_entity.id
_entity.type
_entity.pdbx_description
1 polymer ?
#
loop_
_entity_poly.entity_id
_entity_poly.type
_entity_poly.pdbx_seq_one_letter_code
_entity_poly.pdbx_strand_id
1 'polypeptide(L)'
;MNIEICTPNSATTKDKGDLLEKLSKNMLEAQNYHVDEEVRKTGSELDLLCKHNVSKKKIYVECKAYRDKKIDATIIRQLLGTVVFEDYDEGWLIGTSDFSKDAKGLCEELPNRPHGNRVIIYTPKDIVQSLQSSRIISNIPKEHLESYIDLNKVGEWYLLITSFGIFWAVTILNAGIPTNVICYHAKTGTLVEDQALLDNIASTDCSLSKLDFSKLINTKKDIKSSLDSQIEVVEVQRGEDWNDYRPARPQDFVGRTKDIKEIFDFFKKIREKEIGTRIFAITGNSGLGKSSLIITLSEKAKNLHQKKKLFLYAIDVRAAKSPDYIYSALLKTLKEAQKKGFGNSKIDLQITNVNHPLESESIAEYLNSLNTSKQLIVLVFDQFEELFSKPDLLELFNNASNILLDAASLKANLCIGFAWKTDSTMPSEHNAYFFWHRLSDYRIVRKLNPFSDRESHAVINKFEEVIGEKIHSDLRHNLIVSSQGYPWLLKKLCIHLHEKILSGQKQEDLLDNKLDISSLFASDLEELNSNEIKALKFIAQKAPVDLVDTIDTCGEDIVTSLLHKRLIIKSGIRLNIYWDIFREYILTETVPIISLRYLPSNDFST
;
A
#
# COMPACT_ATOMS: atom_id res chain seq x y z
N MET A 1 -5.29 -11.03 -19.78
CA MET A 1 -5.31 -12.46 -19.37
C MET A 1 -3.93 -12.82 -18.85
N ASN A 2 -3.86 -13.36 -17.68
CA ASN A 2 -2.61 -13.64 -16.96
C ASN A 2 -2.33 -15.15 -16.98
N ILE A 3 -1.06 -15.52 -17.18
CA ILE A 3 -0.58 -16.90 -17.05
C ILE A 3 0.41 -16.92 -15.89
N GLU A 4 0.25 -17.87 -14.98
CA GLU A 4 1.17 -18.03 -13.86
C GLU A 4 1.65 -19.48 -13.74
N ILE A 5 2.95 -19.62 -13.58
CA ILE A 5 3.57 -20.88 -13.19
C ILE A 5 3.63 -20.89 -11.66
N CYS A 6 2.86 -21.79 -11.06
CA CYS A 6 2.65 -21.85 -9.62
C CYS A 6 3.31 -23.11 -9.06
N THR A 7 4.33 -22.92 -8.25
CA THR A 7 5.10 -23.98 -7.60
C THR A 7 4.93 -23.89 -6.08
N PRO A 8 5.21 -24.96 -5.31
CA PRO A 8 5.28 -24.87 -3.86
C PRO A 8 6.28 -23.79 -3.42
N ASN A 9 6.01 -23.12 -2.30
CA ASN A 9 6.87 -22.04 -1.79
C ASN A 9 8.34 -22.46 -1.52
N SER A 10 8.61 -23.75 -1.41
CA SER A 10 9.97 -24.32 -1.26
C SER A 10 10.70 -24.57 -2.58
N ALA A 11 10.01 -24.41 -3.71
CA ALA A 11 10.56 -24.67 -5.04
C ALA A 11 11.51 -23.56 -5.49
N THR A 12 12.42 -23.92 -6.38
CA THR A 12 13.41 -23.02 -6.96
C THR A 12 12.89 -22.33 -8.22
N THR A 13 13.60 -21.31 -8.70
CA THR A 13 13.32 -20.69 -10.00
C THR A 13 13.48 -21.68 -11.16
N LYS A 14 14.33 -22.71 -11.01
CA LYS A 14 14.46 -23.77 -12.00
C LYS A 14 13.19 -24.60 -12.10
N ASP A 15 12.56 -24.98 -10.99
CA ASP A 15 11.31 -25.77 -11.01
C ASP A 15 10.18 -25.06 -11.78
N LYS A 16 10.16 -23.72 -11.74
CA LYS A 16 9.23 -22.92 -12.54
C LYS A 16 9.55 -22.97 -14.05
N GLY A 17 10.84 -22.89 -14.38
CA GLY A 17 11.32 -23.03 -15.74
C GLY A 17 10.90 -24.39 -16.31
N ASP A 18 11.19 -25.47 -15.60
CA ASP A 18 10.90 -26.85 -16.01
C ASP A 18 9.39 -27.07 -16.27
N LEU A 19 8.51 -26.47 -15.45
CA LEU A 19 7.06 -26.54 -15.68
C LEU A 19 6.63 -25.81 -16.96
N LEU A 20 7.20 -24.67 -17.26
CA LEU A 20 6.90 -23.93 -18.49
C LEU A 20 7.46 -24.65 -19.71
N GLU A 21 8.67 -25.18 -19.63
CA GLU A 21 9.29 -25.97 -20.69
C GLU A 21 8.46 -27.22 -21.00
N LYS A 22 8.02 -27.96 -19.98
CA LYS A 22 7.13 -29.11 -20.14
C LYS A 22 5.81 -28.76 -20.80
N LEU A 23 5.20 -27.62 -20.42
CA LEU A 23 3.99 -27.12 -21.05
C LEU A 23 4.24 -26.78 -22.51
N SER A 24 5.33 -26.07 -22.80
CA SER A 24 5.74 -25.65 -24.13
C SER A 24 6.04 -26.85 -25.02
N LYS A 25 6.70 -27.87 -24.49
CA LYS A 25 6.91 -29.15 -25.20
C LYS A 25 5.57 -29.79 -25.60
N ASN A 26 4.65 -29.98 -24.65
CA ASN A 26 3.35 -30.57 -24.94
C ASN A 26 2.59 -29.78 -26.02
N MET A 27 2.66 -28.45 -25.96
CA MET A 27 2.04 -27.57 -26.95
C MET A 27 2.65 -27.73 -28.34
N LEU A 28 3.96 -27.84 -28.43
CA LEU A 28 4.70 -27.97 -29.69
C LEU A 28 4.53 -29.38 -30.31
N GLU A 29 4.56 -30.43 -29.48
CA GLU A 29 4.29 -31.80 -29.93
C GLU A 29 2.89 -31.91 -30.51
N ALA A 30 1.88 -31.29 -29.89
CA ALA A 30 0.51 -31.24 -30.43
C ALA A 30 0.42 -30.46 -31.77
N GLN A 31 1.40 -29.59 -32.07
CA GLN A 31 1.55 -28.84 -33.31
C GLN A 31 2.47 -29.53 -34.33
N ASN A 32 2.76 -30.82 -34.12
CA ASN A 32 3.55 -31.65 -35.03
C ASN A 32 5.05 -31.35 -35.05
N TYR A 33 5.60 -30.94 -33.91
CA TYR A 33 7.05 -30.84 -33.71
C TYR A 33 7.57 -32.04 -32.92
N HIS A 34 8.77 -32.45 -33.22
CA HIS A 34 9.59 -33.29 -32.34
C HIS A 34 10.40 -32.39 -31.43
N VAL A 35 10.38 -32.59 -30.11
CA VAL A 35 10.96 -31.68 -29.12
C VAL A 35 11.97 -32.42 -28.25
N ASP A 36 13.21 -31.93 -28.25
CA ASP A 36 14.30 -32.35 -27.37
C ASP A 36 14.46 -31.34 -26.22
N GLU A 37 14.43 -31.82 -24.97
CA GLU A 37 14.58 -31.00 -23.74
C GLU A 37 16.04 -30.91 -23.30
N GLU A 38 16.42 -29.81 -22.64
CA GLU A 38 17.74 -29.60 -22.01
C GLU A 38 18.92 -30.02 -22.87
N VAL A 39 19.04 -29.46 -24.05
CA VAL A 39 20.19 -29.77 -24.91
C VAL A 39 21.40 -28.96 -24.46
N ARG A 40 22.32 -29.62 -23.75
CA ARG A 40 23.60 -29.02 -23.36
C ARG A 40 24.56 -29.00 -24.55
N LYS A 41 24.92 -27.81 -24.98
CA LYS A 41 26.03 -27.57 -25.91
C LYS A 41 27.20 -26.90 -25.20
N THR A 42 28.39 -27.02 -25.76
CA THR A 42 29.61 -26.39 -25.22
C THR A 42 29.42 -24.87 -25.12
N GLY A 43 29.20 -24.38 -23.89
CA GLY A 43 29.03 -22.94 -23.60
C GLY A 43 27.61 -22.39 -23.56
N SER A 44 26.57 -23.22 -23.80
CA SER A 44 25.17 -22.79 -23.68
C SER A 44 24.27 -23.94 -23.24
N GLU A 45 23.33 -23.62 -22.34
CA GLU A 45 22.20 -24.48 -21.99
C GLU A 45 21.00 -23.96 -22.78
N LEU A 46 20.36 -24.84 -23.55
CA LEU A 46 19.24 -24.51 -24.43
C LEU A 46 17.97 -25.12 -23.84
N ASP A 47 16.90 -24.32 -23.67
CA ASP A 47 15.68 -24.80 -23.02
C ASP A 47 15.02 -25.92 -23.86
N LEU A 48 14.61 -25.63 -25.12
CA LEU A 48 14.02 -26.65 -26.00
C LEU A 48 14.57 -26.54 -27.42
N LEU A 49 14.87 -27.68 -28.04
CA LEU A 49 15.17 -27.77 -29.47
C LEU A 49 14.03 -28.52 -30.19
N CYS A 50 13.48 -27.90 -31.21
CA CYS A 50 12.33 -28.43 -31.93
C CYS A 50 12.64 -28.66 -33.40
N LYS A 51 12.09 -29.74 -33.94
CA LYS A 51 12.17 -30.03 -35.35
C LYS A 51 10.77 -30.31 -35.88
N HIS A 52 10.32 -29.50 -36.84
CA HIS A 52 9.01 -29.73 -37.43
C HIS A 52 9.00 -31.04 -38.27
N ASN A 53 8.07 -31.93 -38.01
CA ASN A 53 8.08 -33.28 -38.60
C ASN A 53 8.00 -33.30 -40.13
N VAL A 54 7.33 -32.33 -40.76
CA VAL A 54 7.14 -32.24 -42.21
C VAL A 54 8.20 -31.34 -42.86
N SER A 55 8.28 -30.06 -42.49
CA SER A 55 9.18 -29.10 -43.12
C SER A 55 10.65 -29.26 -42.73
N LYS A 56 10.93 -30.04 -41.68
CA LYS A 56 12.27 -30.26 -41.07
C LYS A 56 12.92 -29.00 -40.51
N LYS A 57 12.23 -27.87 -40.41
CA LYS A 57 12.73 -26.65 -39.79
C LYS A 57 13.21 -26.94 -38.37
N LYS A 58 14.38 -26.38 -38.02
CA LYS A 58 15.00 -26.44 -36.69
C LYS A 58 14.70 -25.16 -35.95
N ILE A 59 14.10 -25.25 -34.81
CA ILE A 59 13.64 -24.12 -33.99
C ILE A 59 14.27 -24.22 -32.63
N TYR A 60 14.86 -23.13 -32.17
CA TYR A 60 15.25 -22.96 -30.79
C TYR A 60 14.14 -22.23 -30.02
N VAL A 61 13.76 -22.76 -28.87
CA VAL A 61 12.72 -22.16 -28.01
C VAL A 61 13.35 -21.77 -26.67
N GLU A 62 13.20 -20.50 -26.33
CA GLU A 62 13.60 -19.92 -25.04
C GLU A 62 12.34 -19.72 -24.20
N CYS A 63 12.30 -20.28 -22.98
CA CYS A 63 11.17 -20.19 -22.05
C CYS A 63 11.48 -19.25 -20.88
N LYS A 64 10.58 -18.32 -20.58
CA LYS A 64 10.74 -17.37 -19.45
C LYS A 64 9.50 -17.37 -18.56
N ALA A 65 9.59 -18.09 -17.44
CA ALA A 65 8.56 -18.20 -16.41
C ALA A 65 8.65 -17.00 -15.43
N TYR A 66 8.31 -15.80 -15.92
CA TYR A 66 8.31 -14.60 -15.08
C TYR A 66 6.87 -14.27 -14.66
N ARG A 67 6.73 -13.76 -13.42
CA ARG A 67 5.47 -13.23 -12.90
C ARG A 67 5.53 -11.70 -12.81
N ASP A 68 6.42 -11.18 -11.97
CA ASP A 68 6.51 -9.74 -11.69
C ASP A 68 7.57 -9.03 -12.54
N LYS A 69 8.50 -9.79 -13.10
CA LYS A 69 9.56 -9.26 -13.95
C LYS A 69 9.10 -9.22 -15.40
N LYS A 70 9.15 -8.06 -16.01
CA LYS A 70 8.89 -7.90 -17.44
C LYS A 70 10.06 -8.44 -18.28
N ILE A 71 9.75 -8.99 -19.43
CA ILE A 71 10.76 -9.44 -20.41
C ILE A 71 11.47 -8.20 -20.98
N ASP A 72 12.79 -8.16 -20.89
CA ASP A 72 13.57 -7.05 -21.39
C ASP A 72 14.13 -7.30 -22.80
N ALA A 73 14.60 -6.22 -23.46
CA ALA A 73 15.13 -6.29 -24.80
C ALA A 73 16.41 -7.13 -24.94
N THR A 74 17.12 -7.38 -23.84
CA THR A 74 18.36 -8.17 -23.82
C THR A 74 18.07 -9.63 -24.13
N ILE A 75 16.99 -10.18 -23.59
CA ILE A 75 16.55 -11.56 -23.84
C ILE A 75 16.27 -11.76 -25.33
N ILE A 76 15.58 -10.81 -25.96
CA ILE A 76 15.26 -10.88 -27.40
C ILE A 76 16.54 -10.81 -28.27
N ARG A 77 17.50 -9.96 -27.90
CA ARG A 77 18.79 -9.87 -28.61
C ARG A 77 19.61 -11.14 -28.43
N GLN A 78 19.62 -11.73 -27.24
CA GLN A 78 20.30 -13.00 -26.97
C GLN A 78 19.71 -14.13 -27.79
N LEU A 79 18.38 -14.24 -27.84
CA LEU A 79 17.69 -15.22 -28.66
C LEU A 79 18.07 -15.06 -30.15
N LEU A 80 18.02 -13.85 -30.69
CA LEU A 80 18.42 -13.59 -32.07
C LEU A 80 19.89 -13.96 -32.32
N GLY A 81 20.78 -13.62 -31.38
CA GLY A 81 22.19 -13.99 -31.42
C GLY A 81 22.39 -15.52 -31.50
N THR A 82 21.71 -16.26 -30.63
CA THR A 82 21.76 -17.73 -30.62
C THR A 82 21.24 -18.35 -31.93
N VAL A 83 20.12 -17.84 -32.45
CA VAL A 83 19.53 -18.29 -33.71
C VAL A 83 20.48 -18.10 -34.89
N VAL A 84 21.15 -16.96 -34.94
CA VAL A 84 22.10 -16.65 -36.04
C VAL A 84 23.41 -17.44 -35.89
N PHE A 85 23.94 -17.53 -34.67
CA PHE A 85 25.22 -18.19 -34.40
C PHE A 85 25.14 -19.70 -34.59
N GLU A 86 24.05 -20.34 -34.17
CA GLU A 86 23.83 -21.79 -34.24
C GLU A 86 23.12 -22.22 -35.54
N ASP A 87 22.80 -21.29 -36.42
CA ASP A 87 22.11 -21.49 -37.71
C ASP A 87 20.79 -22.24 -37.59
N TYR A 88 19.95 -21.82 -36.59
CA TYR A 88 18.56 -22.25 -36.49
C TYR A 88 17.68 -21.52 -37.52
N ASP A 89 16.68 -22.19 -38.06
CA ASP A 89 15.72 -21.56 -38.96
C ASP A 89 14.91 -20.48 -38.27
N GLU A 90 14.50 -20.74 -37.03
CA GLU A 90 13.72 -19.81 -36.21
C GLU A 90 14.11 -19.91 -34.70
N GLY A 91 13.87 -18.83 -33.97
CA GLY A 91 13.95 -18.77 -32.50
C GLY A 91 12.63 -18.29 -31.91
N TRP A 92 12.10 -19.01 -30.98
CA TRP A 92 10.83 -18.69 -30.36
C TRP A 92 11.01 -18.32 -28.89
N LEU A 93 10.46 -17.18 -28.48
CA LEU A 93 10.42 -16.76 -27.09
C LEU A 93 9.03 -17.02 -26.54
N ILE A 94 8.92 -17.92 -25.55
CA ILE A 94 7.70 -18.23 -24.83
C ILE A 94 7.78 -17.64 -23.43
N GLY A 95 7.02 -16.56 -23.16
CA GLY A 95 7.08 -15.84 -21.90
C GLY A 95 5.73 -15.68 -21.22
N THR A 96 5.68 -15.90 -19.90
CA THR A 96 4.45 -15.78 -19.11
C THR A 96 4.15 -14.36 -18.65
N SER A 97 5.09 -13.40 -18.83
CA SER A 97 4.92 -12.00 -18.44
C SER A 97 4.90 -11.05 -19.63
N ASP A 98 4.45 -9.82 -19.40
CA ASP A 98 4.48 -8.75 -20.40
C ASP A 98 5.90 -8.24 -20.66
N PHE A 99 6.06 -7.47 -21.73
CA PHE A 99 7.33 -6.90 -22.18
C PHE A 99 7.59 -5.52 -21.57
N SER A 100 8.86 -5.21 -21.29
CA SER A 100 9.30 -3.86 -20.98
C SER A 100 9.04 -2.91 -22.16
N LYS A 101 9.03 -1.60 -21.91
CA LYS A 101 8.84 -0.60 -22.96
C LYS A 101 9.88 -0.72 -24.09
N ASP A 102 11.14 -0.95 -23.71
CA ASP A 102 12.25 -1.09 -24.68
C ASP A 102 12.13 -2.40 -25.45
N ALA A 103 11.66 -3.47 -24.81
CA ALA A 103 11.39 -4.74 -25.48
C ALA A 103 10.23 -4.61 -26.48
N LYS A 104 9.13 -3.93 -26.13
CA LYS A 104 8.03 -3.65 -27.06
C LYS A 104 8.50 -2.88 -28.30
N GLY A 105 9.30 -1.81 -28.10
CA GLY A 105 9.88 -1.07 -29.21
C GLY A 105 10.79 -1.94 -30.09
N LEU A 106 11.60 -2.83 -29.47
CA LEU A 106 12.43 -3.76 -30.25
C LEU A 106 11.58 -4.75 -31.04
N CYS A 107 10.50 -5.29 -30.47
CA CYS A 107 9.58 -6.20 -31.18
C CYS A 107 8.98 -5.56 -32.44
N GLU A 108 8.62 -4.27 -32.38
CA GLU A 108 8.11 -3.51 -33.53
C GLU A 108 9.16 -3.31 -34.62
N GLU A 109 10.44 -3.20 -34.24
CA GLU A 109 11.55 -3.04 -35.18
C GLU A 109 12.11 -4.36 -35.75
N LEU A 110 11.92 -5.49 -35.05
CA LEU A 110 12.48 -6.80 -35.42
C LEU A 110 12.27 -7.17 -36.90
N PRO A 111 11.08 -7.04 -37.48
CA PRO A 111 10.85 -7.40 -38.89
C PRO A 111 11.73 -6.64 -39.89
N ASN A 112 12.20 -5.45 -39.49
CA ASN A 112 13.06 -4.58 -40.32
C ASN A 112 14.56 -4.78 -40.04
N ARG A 113 14.92 -5.65 -39.09
CA ARG A 113 16.32 -5.94 -38.73
C ARG A 113 16.83 -7.17 -39.49
N PRO A 114 18.15 -7.23 -39.80
CA PRO A 114 18.76 -8.42 -40.36
C PRO A 114 18.43 -9.65 -39.48
N HIS A 115 17.96 -10.69 -40.11
CA HIS A 115 17.50 -11.95 -39.44
C HIS A 115 16.38 -11.80 -38.39
N GLY A 116 15.84 -10.59 -38.21
CA GLY A 116 14.77 -10.37 -37.20
C GLY A 116 13.49 -11.15 -37.47
N ASN A 117 13.21 -11.48 -38.73
CA ASN A 117 12.10 -12.34 -39.15
C ASN A 117 12.23 -13.81 -38.72
N ARG A 118 13.43 -14.21 -38.20
CA ARG A 118 13.63 -15.55 -37.60
C ARG A 118 13.16 -15.62 -36.13
N VAL A 119 12.88 -14.48 -35.50
CA VAL A 119 12.43 -14.46 -34.09
C VAL A 119 10.92 -14.34 -34.03
N ILE A 120 10.30 -15.29 -33.36
CA ILE A 120 8.85 -15.32 -33.08
C ILE A 120 8.64 -15.19 -31.58
N ILE A 121 7.70 -14.33 -31.19
CA ILE A 121 7.42 -14.03 -29.78
C ILE A 121 6.01 -14.47 -29.45
N TYR A 122 5.90 -15.33 -28.45
CA TYR A 122 4.64 -15.76 -27.87
C TYR A 122 4.34 -14.93 -26.63
N THR A 123 3.34 -14.06 -26.74
CA THR A 123 2.79 -13.34 -25.58
C THR A 123 1.91 -14.30 -24.75
N PRO A 124 1.56 -13.95 -23.50
CA PRO A 124 0.60 -14.74 -22.72
C PRO A 124 -0.69 -15.07 -23.46
N LYS A 125 -1.18 -14.13 -24.27
CA LYS A 125 -2.37 -14.34 -25.11
C LYS A 125 -2.13 -15.40 -26.20
N ASP A 126 -0.97 -15.36 -26.85
CA ASP A 126 -0.62 -16.30 -27.92
C ASP A 126 -0.43 -17.71 -27.35
N ILE A 127 0.16 -17.83 -26.15
CA ILE A 127 0.29 -19.11 -25.44
C ILE A 127 -1.09 -19.73 -25.17
N VAL A 128 -2.01 -18.97 -24.59
CA VAL A 128 -3.38 -19.44 -24.34
C VAL A 128 -4.07 -19.89 -25.63
N GLN A 129 -3.97 -19.07 -26.67
CA GLN A 129 -4.58 -19.41 -27.97
C GLN A 129 -3.97 -20.67 -28.56
N SER A 130 -2.68 -20.87 -28.46
CA SER A 130 -1.98 -22.07 -28.91
C SER A 130 -2.38 -23.30 -28.11
N LEU A 131 -2.50 -23.20 -26.79
CA LEU A 131 -2.95 -24.27 -25.91
C LEU A 131 -4.42 -24.68 -26.21
N GLN A 132 -5.27 -23.70 -26.48
CA GLN A 132 -6.67 -23.97 -26.91
C GLN A 132 -6.75 -24.64 -28.27
N SER A 133 -5.99 -24.13 -29.26
CA SER A 133 -5.92 -24.69 -30.59
C SER A 133 -5.40 -26.13 -30.59
N SER A 134 -4.45 -26.42 -29.70
CA SER A 134 -3.90 -27.76 -29.48
C SER A 134 -4.80 -28.65 -28.59
N ARG A 135 -5.94 -28.17 -28.13
CA ARG A 135 -6.90 -28.88 -27.25
C ARG A 135 -6.28 -29.34 -25.92
N ILE A 136 -5.22 -28.70 -25.48
CA ILE A 136 -4.60 -28.92 -24.16
C ILE A 136 -5.49 -28.30 -23.08
N ILE A 137 -6.08 -27.15 -23.38
CA ILE A 137 -7.05 -26.46 -22.51
C ILE A 137 -8.34 -26.15 -23.28
N SER A 138 -9.44 -26.03 -22.54
CA SER A 138 -10.75 -25.61 -23.06
C SER A 138 -10.83 -24.09 -23.17
N ASN A 139 -11.90 -23.58 -23.74
CA ASN A 139 -12.27 -22.17 -23.59
C ASN A 139 -12.57 -21.84 -22.12
N ILE A 140 -12.42 -20.57 -21.78
CA ILE A 140 -12.78 -20.05 -20.45
C ILE A 140 -14.28 -20.32 -20.20
N PRO A 141 -14.67 -20.95 -19.08
CA PRO A 141 -16.05 -21.31 -18.78
C PRO A 141 -16.90 -20.13 -18.29
N LYS A 142 -16.94 -19.03 -19.05
CA LYS A 142 -17.64 -17.78 -18.67
C LYS A 142 -19.13 -17.99 -18.45
N GLU A 143 -19.80 -18.69 -19.35
CA GLU A 143 -21.25 -18.95 -19.30
C GLU A 143 -21.65 -19.69 -18.00
N HIS A 144 -20.82 -20.64 -17.57
CA HIS A 144 -21.05 -21.34 -16.31
C HIS A 144 -20.96 -20.38 -15.13
N LEU A 145 -19.93 -19.53 -15.06
CA LEU A 145 -19.75 -18.56 -13.98
C LEU A 145 -20.90 -17.54 -13.94
N GLU A 146 -21.32 -17.02 -15.10
CA GLU A 146 -22.39 -16.02 -15.24
C GLU A 146 -23.75 -16.53 -14.73
N SER A 147 -23.97 -17.84 -14.73
CA SER A 147 -25.18 -18.43 -14.14
C SER A 147 -25.26 -18.32 -12.63
N TYR A 148 -24.15 -18.08 -11.94
CA TYR A 148 -24.05 -18.02 -10.48
C TYR A 148 -23.73 -16.62 -9.93
N ILE A 149 -22.95 -15.81 -10.67
CA ILE A 149 -22.40 -14.53 -10.19
C ILE A 149 -22.68 -13.42 -11.19
N ASP A 150 -23.02 -12.23 -10.69
CA ASP A 150 -23.19 -11.05 -11.52
C ASP A 150 -21.86 -10.63 -12.17
N LEU A 151 -21.88 -10.32 -13.46
CA LEU A 151 -20.69 -9.94 -14.24
C LEU A 151 -19.88 -8.79 -13.65
N ASN A 152 -20.54 -7.83 -13.00
CA ASN A 152 -19.88 -6.71 -12.34
C ASN A 152 -19.06 -7.09 -11.11
N LYS A 153 -19.20 -8.32 -10.62
CA LYS A 153 -18.40 -8.90 -9.52
C LYS A 153 -17.31 -9.83 -10.03
N VAL A 154 -17.18 -10.03 -11.33
CA VAL A 154 -16.16 -10.89 -11.94
C VAL A 154 -14.93 -10.04 -12.25
N GLY A 155 -13.79 -10.43 -11.70
CA GLY A 155 -12.50 -9.80 -11.98
C GLY A 155 -11.76 -10.46 -13.15
N GLU A 156 -10.44 -10.59 -13.04
CA GLU A 156 -9.61 -11.14 -14.10
C GLU A 156 -9.57 -12.67 -14.09
N TRP A 157 -9.38 -13.24 -15.29
CA TRP A 157 -9.11 -14.64 -15.49
C TRP A 157 -7.62 -14.91 -15.57
N TYR A 158 -7.21 -15.98 -14.92
CA TYR A 158 -5.84 -16.49 -14.85
C TYR A 158 -5.79 -17.92 -15.37
N LEU A 159 -4.70 -18.26 -16.06
CA LEU A 159 -4.34 -19.63 -16.33
C LEU A 159 -3.23 -20.03 -15.35
N LEU A 160 -3.58 -20.83 -14.35
CA LEU A 160 -2.62 -21.33 -13.35
C LEU A 160 -2.07 -22.68 -13.82
N ILE A 161 -0.75 -22.75 -13.95
CA ILE A 161 -0.02 -23.95 -14.33
C ILE A 161 0.71 -24.45 -13.09
N THR A 162 0.29 -25.58 -12.57
CA THR A 162 0.78 -26.14 -11.30
C THR A 162 1.27 -27.58 -11.50
N SER A 163 1.95 -28.12 -10.50
CA SER A 163 2.27 -29.55 -10.45
C SER A 163 1.04 -30.44 -10.30
N PHE A 164 -0.11 -29.88 -9.87
CA PHE A 164 -1.38 -30.59 -9.70
C PHE A 164 -2.25 -30.59 -10.97
N GLY A 165 -1.90 -29.80 -11.97
CA GLY A 165 -2.62 -29.63 -13.21
C GLY A 165 -2.68 -28.19 -13.69
N ILE A 166 -3.50 -27.94 -14.72
CA ILE A 166 -3.75 -26.62 -15.31
C ILE A 166 -5.17 -26.21 -14.96
N PHE A 167 -5.32 -24.97 -14.44
CA PHE A 167 -6.60 -24.48 -13.96
C PHE A 167 -6.91 -23.09 -14.53
N TRP A 168 -8.15 -22.90 -14.93
CA TRP A 168 -8.72 -21.57 -15.07
C TRP A 168 -9.10 -21.07 -13.68
N ALA A 169 -8.55 -19.95 -13.26
CA ALA A 169 -8.92 -19.28 -12.03
C ALA A 169 -9.50 -17.90 -12.35
N VAL A 170 -10.55 -17.53 -11.66
CA VAL A 170 -11.18 -16.22 -11.79
C VAL A 170 -11.33 -15.56 -10.43
N THR A 171 -10.94 -14.31 -10.33
CA THR A 171 -11.13 -13.53 -9.12
C THR A 171 -12.55 -13.00 -9.02
N ILE A 172 -13.10 -13.02 -7.81
CA ILE A 172 -14.41 -12.46 -7.50
C ILE A 172 -14.22 -11.19 -6.68
N LEU A 173 -14.89 -10.12 -7.10
CA LEU A 173 -14.75 -8.79 -6.52
C LEU A 173 -15.80 -8.55 -5.44
N ASN A 174 -15.35 -8.07 -4.28
CA ASN A 174 -16.19 -7.47 -3.26
C ASN A 174 -15.89 -5.96 -3.18
N ALA A 175 -16.90 -5.13 -3.33
CA ALA A 175 -16.77 -3.67 -3.37
C ALA A 175 -15.72 -3.14 -4.38
N GLY A 176 -15.42 -3.92 -5.43
CA GLY A 176 -14.44 -3.60 -6.47
C GLY A 176 -13.01 -4.07 -6.16
N ILE A 177 -12.83 -4.94 -5.17
CA ILE A 177 -11.53 -5.51 -4.77
C ILE A 177 -11.62 -7.03 -4.84
N PRO A 178 -10.61 -7.74 -5.40
CA PRO A 178 -10.56 -9.20 -5.41
C PRO A 178 -10.50 -9.75 -3.98
N THR A 179 -11.40 -10.66 -3.65
CA THR A 179 -11.44 -11.32 -2.33
C THR A 179 -11.45 -12.84 -2.42
N ASN A 180 -12.06 -13.38 -3.45
CA ASN A 180 -12.23 -14.82 -3.63
C ASN A 180 -11.73 -15.27 -5.00
N VAL A 181 -11.39 -16.55 -5.10
CA VAL A 181 -10.98 -17.22 -6.33
C VAL A 181 -11.85 -18.44 -6.57
N ILE A 182 -12.36 -18.58 -7.79
CA ILE A 182 -13.04 -19.77 -8.25
C ILE A 182 -12.18 -20.45 -9.30
N CYS A 183 -11.97 -21.76 -9.16
CA CYS A 183 -11.13 -22.56 -10.05
C CYS A 183 -11.94 -23.54 -10.88
N TYR A 184 -11.49 -23.73 -12.13
CA TYR A 184 -11.99 -24.73 -13.07
C TYR A 184 -10.83 -25.55 -13.61
N HIS A 185 -11.03 -26.84 -13.85
CA HIS A 185 -10.07 -27.66 -14.60
C HIS A 185 -9.92 -27.10 -16.03
N ALA A 186 -8.73 -26.65 -16.40
CA ALA A 186 -8.54 -25.99 -17.69
C ALA A 186 -8.81 -26.91 -18.88
N LYS A 187 -8.56 -28.20 -18.75
CA LYS A 187 -8.78 -29.17 -19.83
C LYS A 187 -10.27 -29.38 -20.15
N THR A 188 -11.13 -29.43 -19.15
CA THR A 188 -12.55 -29.77 -19.28
C THR A 188 -13.49 -28.56 -19.15
N GLY A 189 -13.05 -27.48 -18.54
CA GLY A 189 -13.90 -26.35 -18.18
C GLY A 189 -14.83 -26.63 -16.99
N THR A 190 -14.65 -27.75 -16.28
CA THR A 190 -15.48 -28.13 -15.12
C THR A 190 -14.98 -27.48 -13.83
N LEU A 191 -15.92 -27.11 -12.96
CA LEU A 191 -15.62 -26.52 -11.67
C LEU A 191 -14.77 -27.46 -10.79
N VAL A 192 -13.80 -26.92 -10.05
CA VAL A 192 -13.03 -27.65 -9.04
C VAL A 192 -13.84 -27.65 -7.75
N GLU A 193 -14.38 -28.82 -7.37
CA GLU A 193 -15.18 -29.00 -6.16
C GLU A 193 -14.39 -29.62 -4.99
N ASP A 194 -13.21 -30.16 -5.27
CA ASP A 194 -12.33 -30.75 -4.26
C ASP A 194 -11.61 -29.66 -3.45
N GLN A 195 -11.97 -29.55 -2.16
CA GLN A 195 -11.36 -28.57 -1.27
C GLN A 195 -9.87 -28.83 -1.05
N ALA A 196 -9.45 -30.08 -0.95
CA ALA A 196 -8.04 -30.39 -0.76
C ALA A 196 -7.20 -29.95 -1.98
N LEU A 197 -7.75 -30.05 -3.19
CA LEU A 197 -7.10 -29.54 -4.38
C LEU A 197 -7.05 -28.00 -4.39
N LEU A 198 -8.14 -27.32 -4.00
CA LEU A 198 -8.15 -25.86 -3.86
C LEU A 198 -7.12 -25.38 -2.83
N ASP A 199 -7.04 -26.03 -1.68
CA ASP A 199 -6.06 -25.71 -0.63
C ASP A 199 -4.62 -25.93 -1.13
N ASN A 200 -4.38 -26.98 -1.92
CA ASN A 200 -3.08 -27.25 -2.54
C ASN A 200 -2.70 -26.16 -3.55
N ILE A 201 -3.64 -25.69 -4.38
CA ILE A 201 -3.41 -24.59 -5.32
C ILE A 201 -3.13 -23.30 -4.54
N ALA A 202 -3.92 -22.98 -3.52
CA ALA A 202 -3.74 -21.82 -2.67
C ALA A 202 -2.40 -21.80 -1.93
N SER A 203 -1.85 -22.98 -1.60
CA SER A 203 -0.54 -23.12 -0.93
C SER A 203 0.66 -22.90 -1.85
N THR A 204 0.44 -22.75 -3.15
CA THR A 204 1.50 -22.42 -4.10
C THR A 204 1.86 -20.92 -4.02
N ASP A 205 2.96 -20.57 -4.65
CA ASP A 205 3.42 -19.18 -4.74
C ASP A 205 2.66 -18.33 -5.80
N CYS A 206 1.44 -18.71 -6.16
CA CYS A 206 0.65 -17.91 -7.12
C CYS A 206 0.27 -16.54 -6.54
N SER A 207 0.03 -15.56 -7.41
CA SER A 207 -0.37 -14.21 -7.00
C SER A 207 -1.72 -14.18 -6.29
N LEU A 208 -2.56 -15.18 -6.54
CA LEU A 208 -3.89 -15.33 -5.96
C LEU A 208 -3.89 -16.03 -4.60
N SER A 209 -2.74 -16.56 -4.13
CA SER A 209 -2.63 -17.38 -2.91
C SER A 209 -3.16 -16.72 -1.63
N LYS A 210 -3.27 -15.40 -1.62
CA LYS A 210 -3.79 -14.60 -0.51
C LYS A 210 -5.30 -14.44 -0.51
N LEU A 211 -5.95 -14.79 -1.62
CA LEU A 211 -7.39 -14.74 -1.76
C LEU A 211 -8.02 -16.04 -1.26
N ASP A 212 -9.29 -15.99 -0.95
CA ASP A 212 -10.03 -17.17 -0.51
C ASP A 212 -10.40 -18.06 -1.71
N PHE A 213 -9.83 -19.27 -1.74
CA PHE A 213 -10.16 -20.30 -2.75
C PHE A 213 -11.41 -21.04 -2.30
N SER A 214 -12.56 -20.55 -2.73
CA SER A 214 -13.86 -21.06 -2.30
C SER A 214 -14.53 -21.93 -3.35
N LYS A 215 -15.29 -22.92 -2.86
CA LYS A 215 -16.25 -23.64 -3.70
C LYS A 215 -17.36 -22.69 -4.09
N LEU A 216 -17.87 -22.85 -5.30
CA LEU A 216 -19.10 -22.16 -5.73
C LEU A 216 -20.28 -22.77 -4.97
N ILE A 217 -20.66 -22.16 -3.85
CA ILE A 217 -21.76 -22.65 -3.03
C ILE A 217 -23.08 -22.26 -3.72
N ASN A 218 -23.97 -23.24 -3.87
CA ASN A 218 -25.21 -23.19 -4.66
C ASN A 218 -26.30 -22.23 -4.16
N THR A 219 -25.98 -21.22 -3.36
CA THR A 219 -26.98 -20.27 -2.89
C THR A 219 -26.60 -18.82 -3.14
N LYS A 220 -27.34 -18.19 -4.07
CA LYS A 220 -27.34 -16.72 -4.24
C LYS A 220 -27.49 -15.93 -2.92
N LYS A 221 -27.86 -16.57 -1.82
CA LYS A 221 -28.05 -15.97 -0.51
C LYS A 221 -26.78 -15.92 0.32
N ASP A 222 -25.92 -16.95 0.27
CA ASP A 222 -24.75 -17.04 1.15
C ASP A 222 -23.59 -16.21 0.62
N ILE A 223 -23.48 -16.07 -0.71
CA ILE A 223 -22.54 -15.15 -1.35
C ILE A 223 -22.90 -13.68 -1.05
N LYS A 224 -24.19 -13.35 -0.90
CA LYS A 224 -24.61 -11.98 -0.56
C LYS A 224 -24.20 -11.56 0.85
N SER A 225 -24.25 -12.45 1.84
CA SER A 225 -23.96 -12.11 3.23
C SER A 225 -22.46 -11.98 3.56
N SER A 226 -21.60 -12.73 2.87
CA SER A 226 -20.14 -12.64 3.05
C SER A 226 -19.48 -11.57 2.17
N LEU A 227 -20.12 -11.17 1.07
CA LEU A 227 -19.59 -10.21 0.10
C LEU A 227 -19.95 -8.73 0.39
N ASP A 228 -20.85 -8.45 1.35
CA ASP A 228 -21.33 -7.08 1.60
C ASP A 228 -20.59 -6.36 2.76
N SER A 229 -19.56 -6.95 3.36
CA SER A 229 -18.75 -6.28 4.38
C SER A 229 -17.81 -5.26 3.71
N GLN A 230 -18.26 -4.02 3.56
CA GLN A 230 -17.39 -2.93 3.14
C GLN A 230 -16.31 -2.70 4.19
N ILE A 231 -15.05 -2.71 3.76
CA ILE A 231 -13.93 -2.30 4.62
C ILE A 231 -14.10 -0.80 4.93
N GLU A 232 -14.31 -0.46 6.19
CA GLU A 232 -14.46 0.92 6.62
C GLU A 232 -13.12 1.65 6.53
N VAL A 233 -13.00 2.57 5.59
CA VAL A 233 -11.84 3.44 5.44
C VAL A 233 -12.10 4.75 6.19
N VAL A 234 -11.21 5.11 7.10
CA VAL A 234 -11.36 6.28 7.97
C VAL A 234 -10.45 7.41 7.51
N GLU A 235 -11.02 8.60 7.35
CA GLU A 235 -10.24 9.82 7.07
C GLU A 235 -9.57 10.31 8.35
N VAL A 236 -8.38 10.91 8.22
CA VAL A 236 -7.65 11.50 9.35
C VAL A 236 -8.52 12.58 10.00
N GLN A 237 -8.85 12.37 11.28
CA GLN A 237 -9.71 13.27 12.04
C GLN A 237 -8.88 14.39 12.68
N ARG A 238 -9.42 15.60 12.65
CA ARG A 238 -8.90 16.76 13.36
C ARG A 238 -9.55 16.90 14.74
N GLY A 239 -8.91 17.65 15.64
CA GLY A 239 -9.52 18.05 16.89
C GLY A 239 -10.77 18.93 16.70
N GLU A 240 -11.63 18.95 17.68
CA GLU A 240 -12.84 19.78 17.69
C GLU A 240 -12.57 21.19 18.17
N ASP A 241 -11.70 21.32 19.16
CA ASP A 241 -11.29 22.59 19.75
C ASP A 241 -9.78 22.64 20.02
N TRP A 242 -9.31 23.75 20.59
CA TRP A 242 -7.90 23.90 20.99
C TRP A 242 -7.47 22.86 22.03
N ASN A 243 -8.33 22.50 22.97
CA ASN A 243 -8.00 21.60 24.07
C ASN A 243 -7.99 20.11 23.66
N ASP A 244 -8.38 19.82 22.43
CA ASP A 244 -8.41 18.46 21.91
C ASP A 244 -6.99 17.97 21.58
N TYR A 245 -6.60 16.79 22.05
CA TYR A 245 -5.30 16.18 21.79
C TYR A 245 -5.16 15.55 20.40
N ARG A 246 -6.25 15.44 19.64
CA ARG A 246 -6.20 15.04 18.24
C ARG A 246 -5.41 16.08 17.41
N PRO A 247 -5.02 15.75 16.18
CA PRO A 247 -4.31 16.68 15.29
C PRO A 247 -4.97 18.06 15.23
N ALA A 248 -4.16 19.12 15.28
CA ALA A 248 -4.63 20.49 15.33
C ALA A 248 -5.53 20.85 14.14
N ARG A 249 -6.58 21.64 14.40
CA ARG A 249 -7.40 22.22 13.34
C ARG A 249 -6.54 23.18 12.49
N PRO A 250 -6.86 23.37 11.20
CA PRO A 250 -6.12 24.28 10.32
C PRO A 250 -6.02 25.72 10.86
N GLN A 251 -7.04 26.21 11.57
CA GLN A 251 -7.06 27.54 12.18
C GLN A 251 -6.13 27.67 13.40
N ASP A 252 -5.84 26.54 14.05
CA ASP A 252 -4.95 26.48 15.22
C ASP A 252 -3.53 26.05 14.84
N PHE A 253 -3.33 25.69 13.58
CA PHE A 253 -2.04 25.25 13.07
C PHE A 253 -1.09 26.43 12.87
N VAL A 254 0.12 26.33 13.42
CA VAL A 254 1.15 27.37 13.30
C VAL A 254 2.45 26.77 12.77
N GLY A 255 3.31 27.62 12.23
CA GLY A 255 4.63 27.23 11.73
C GLY A 255 4.58 26.43 10.42
N ARG A 256 5.66 25.69 10.15
CA ARG A 256 5.81 24.77 9.00
C ARG A 256 5.61 25.41 7.63
N THR A 257 5.71 26.72 7.50
CA THR A 257 5.44 27.43 6.25
C THR A 257 6.34 26.97 5.11
N LYS A 258 7.62 26.67 5.42
CA LYS A 258 8.59 26.16 4.46
C LYS A 258 8.19 24.75 3.99
N ASP A 259 7.88 23.84 4.92
CA ASP A 259 7.49 22.46 4.60
C ASP A 259 6.24 22.44 3.72
N ILE A 260 5.22 23.23 4.07
CA ILE A 260 3.99 23.37 3.29
C ILE A 260 4.30 23.83 1.87
N LYS A 261 5.10 24.91 1.71
CA LYS A 261 5.46 25.45 0.40
C LYS A 261 6.17 24.40 -0.46
N GLU A 262 7.18 23.74 0.08
CA GLU A 262 7.97 22.74 -0.65
C GLU A 262 7.12 21.53 -1.07
N ILE A 263 6.16 21.09 -0.23
CA ILE A 263 5.24 20.00 -0.59
C ILE A 263 4.29 20.43 -1.71
N PHE A 264 3.72 21.64 -1.67
CA PHE A 264 2.88 22.14 -2.76
C PHE A 264 3.65 22.38 -4.07
N ASP A 265 4.89 22.83 -3.98
CA ASP A 265 5.79 22.96 -5.15
C ASP A 265 6.07 21.58 -5.76
N PHE A 266 6.27 20.55 -4.93
CA PHE A 266 6.39 19.17 -5.38
C PHE A 266 5.12 18.70 -6.10
N PHE A 267 3.94 18.90 -5.53
CA PHE A 267 2.67 18.54 -6.19
C PHE A 267 2.47 19.27 -7.52
N LYS A 268 2.86 20.54 -7.59
CA LYS A 268 2.83 21.31 -8.83
C LYS A 268 3.73 20.67 -9.90
N LYS A 269 4.98 20.33 -9.57
CA LYS A 269 5.93 19.69 -10.49
C LYS A 269 5.43 18.34 -11.02
N ILE A 270 4.78 17.53 -10.16
CA ILE A 270 4.13 16.28 -10.60
C ILE A 270 3.06 16.55 -11.65
N ARG A 271 2.12 17.47 -11.33
CA ARG A 271 1.00 17.80 -12.19
C ARG A 271 1.46 18.34 -13.57
N GLU A 272 2.54 19.09 -13.57
CA GLU A 272 3.14 19.69 -14.78
C GLU A 272 4.10 18.72 -15.50
N LYS A 273 4.26 17.50 -14.98
CA LYS A 273 5.14 16.44 -15.49
C LYS A 273 6.64 16.84 -15.54
N GLU A 274 7.05 17.75 -14.68
CA GLU A 274 8.44 18.18 -14.56
C GLU A 274 9.33 17.14 -13.88
N ILE A 275 8.73 16.27 -13.03
CA ILE A 275 9.44 15.23 -12.28
C ILE A 275 8.76 13.87 -12.40
N GLY A 276 9.55 12.81 -12.29
CA GLY A 276 9.08 11.42 -12.34
C GLY A 276 8.61 10.84 -11.00
N THR A 277 9.04 11.43 -9.87
CA THR A 277 8.73 10.94 -8.52
C THR A 277 7.24 11.10 -8.20
N ARG A 278 6.64 10.05 -7.62
CA ARG A 278 5.20 9.99 -7.27
C ARG A 278 4.96 9.67 -5.81
N ILE A 279 6.03 9.51 -5.02
CA ILE A 279 5.96 9.09 -3.62
C ILE A 279 6.61 10.15 -2.76
N PHE A 280 6.00 10.45 -1.61
CA PHE A 280 6.62 11.27 -0.58
C PHE A 280 6.39 10.71 0.82
N ALA A 281 7.33 10.96 1.73
CA ALA A 281 7.21 10.60 3.12
C ALA A 281 7.37 11.84 4.00
N ILE A 282 6.48 12.00 4.98
CA ILE A 282 6.62 12.97 6.06
C ILE A 282 7.16 12.22 7.27
N THR A 283 8.40 12.51 7.65
CA THR A 283 9.08 11.81 8.75
C THR A 283 9.30 12.72 9.95
N GLY A 284 9.46 12.14 11.11
CA GLY A 284 9.75 12.85 12.36
C GLY A 284 9.24 12.09 13.57
N ASN A 285 9.77 12.43 14.74
CA ASN A 285 9.39 11.82 15.99
C ASN A 285 7.90 12.04 16.32
N SER A 286 7.38 11.25 17.25
CA SER A 286 6.03 11.45 17.77
C SER A 286 5.90 12.86 18.38
N GLY A 287 4.74 13.49 18.19
CA GLY A 287 4.49 14.84 18.72
C GLY A 287 5.04 16.01 17.89
N LEU A 288 5.76 15.78 16.76
CA LEU A 288 6.24 16.84 15.86
C LEU A 288 5.18 17.40 14.91
N GLY A 289 3.95 16.88 14.95
CA GLY A 289 2.81 17.42 14.21
C GLY A 289 2.66 16.93 12.78
N LYS A 290 3.09 15.69 12.45
CA LYS A 290 2.92 15.07 11.13
C LYS A 290 1.45 15.08 10.68
N SER A 291 0.56 14.54 11.50
CA SER A 291 -0.89 14.47 11.21
C SER A 291 -1.53 15.85 11.11
N SER A 292 -1.12 16.82 11.96
CA SER A 292 -1.60 18.20 11.87
C SER A 292 -1.15 18.89 10.58
N LEU A 293 0.07 18.60 10.10
CA LEU A 293 0.54 19.07 8.79
C LEU A 293 -0.30 18.47 7.66
N ILE A 294 -0.59 17.16 7.69
CA ILE A 294 -1.41 16.47 6.68
C ILE A 294 -2.82 17.11 6.60
N ILE A 295 -3.47 17.35 7.75
CA ILE A 295 -4.77 18.02 7.81
C ILE A 295 -4.70 19.43 7.21
N THR A 296 -3.64 20.18 7.54
CA THR A 296 -3.43 21.53 7.00
C THR A 296 -3.19 21.51 5.49
N LEU A 297 -2.45 20.52 4.97
CA LEU A 297 -2.26 20.32 3.53
C LEU A 297 -3.60 20.03 2.85
N SER A 298 -4.44 19.15 3.45
CA SER A 298 -5.78 18.83 2.94
C SER A 298 -6.67 20.06 2.87
N GLU A 299 -6.70 20.89 3.92
CA GLU A 299 -7.49 22.13 3.94
C GLU A 299 -7.01 23.15 2.89
N LYS A 300 -5.69 23.37 2.81
CA LYS A 300 -5.13 24.28 1.79
C LYS A 300 -5.34 23.75 0.36
N ALA A 301 -5.37 22.45 0.17
CA ALA A 301 -5.67 21.84 -1.13
C ALA A 301 -7.10 22.14 -1.59
N LYS A 302 -8.07 22.41 -0.71
CA LYS A 302 -9.46 22.74 -1.07
C LYS A 302 -9.56 23.96 -2.00
N ASN A 303 -8.67 24.94 -1.87
CA ASN A 303 -8.63 26.08 -2.78
C ASN A 303 -8.21 25.68 -4.21
N LEU A 304 -7.31 24.70 -4.34
CA LEU A 304 -6.90 24.13 -5.62
C LEU A 304 -7.91 23.10 -6.13
N HIS A 305 -8.65 22.45 -5.23
CA HIS A 305 -9.76 21.57 -5.52
C HIS A 305 -10.89 22.31 -6.24
N GLN A 306 -11.29 23.51 -5.77
CA GLN A 306 -12.30 24.35 -6.43
C GLN A 306 -11.90 24.66 -7.89
N LYS A 307 -10.59 24.79 -8.17
CA LYS A 307 -10.03 24.95 -9.53
C LYS A 307 -9.82 23.62 -10.25
N LYS A 308 -10.25 22.49 -9.67
CA LYS A 308 -10.04 21.12 -10.18
C LYS A 308 -8.58 20.81 -10.53
N LYS A 309 -7.62 21.31 -9.76
CA LYS A 309 -6.18 21.10 -10.01
C LYS A 309 -5.57 20.04 -9.09
N LEU A 310 -6.01 19.99 -7.84
CA LEU A 310 -5.46 19.12 -6.81
C LEU A 310 -6.59 18.61 -5.91
N PHE A 311 -6.65 17.31 -5.72
CA PHE A 311 -7.46 16.64 -4.71
C PHE A 311 -6.54 15.92 -3.74
N LEU A 312 -6.65 16.17 -2.44
CA LEU A 312 -5.87 15.49 -1.41
C LEU A 312 -6.82 14.79 -0.45
N TYR A 313 -6.57 13.52 -0.23
CA TYR A 313 -7.32 12.68 0.71
C TYR A 313 -6.35 12.00 1.68
N ALA A 314 -6.60 12.14 2.97
CA ALA A 314 -5.74 11.60 4.01
C ALA A 314 -6.47 10.53 4.81
N ILE A 315 -5.86 9.38 4.98
CA ILE A 315 -6.44 8.18 5.57
C ILE A 315 -5.66 7.79 6.82
N ASP A 316 -6.39 7.49 7.89
CA ASP A 316 -5.85 6.96 9.13
C ASP A 316 -5.72 5.44 9.04
N VAL A 317 -4.48 4.95 8.92
CA VAL A 317 -4.19 3.52 8.75
C VAL A 317 -4.44 2.72 10.03
N ARG A 318 -4.56 3.36 11.20
CA ARG A 318 -4.92 2.68 12.45
C ARG A 318 -6.28 1.99 12.40
N ALA A 319 -7.18 2.44 11.52
CA ALA A 319 -8.47 1.81 11.28
C ALA A 319 -8.39 0.49 10.50
N ALA A 320 -7.22 0.13 9.96
CA ALA A 320 -7.04 -1.09 9.18
C ALA A 320 -7.33 -2.35 10.00
N LYS A 321 -8.13 -3.26 9.43
CA LYS A 321 -8.45 -4.59 9.97
C LYS A 321 -7.93 -5.73 9.12
N SER A 322 -7.65 -5.46 7.84
CA SER A 322 -7.15 -6.44 6.89
C SER A 322 -6.10 -5.82 5.99
N PRO A 323 -5.23 -6.62 5.36
CA PRO A 323 -4.28 -6.14 4.37
C PRO A 323 -4.91 -5.40 3.18
N ASP A 324 -6.14 -5.73 2.83
CA ASP A 324 -6.89 -5.12 1.72
C ASP A 324 -7.38 -3.70 2.01
N TYR A 325 -7.20 -3.23 3.24
CA TYR A 325 -7.49 -1.84 3.62
C TYR A 325 -6.81 -0.83 2.68
N ILE A 326 -5.60 -1.13 2.21
CA ILE A 326 -4.85 -0.27 1.28
C ILE A 326 -5.56 -0.15 -0.07
N TYR A 327 -6.09 -1.24 -0.59
CA TYR A 327 -6.84 -1.23 -1.86
C TYR A 327 -8.18 -0.50 -1.72
N SER A 328 -8.87 -0.73 -0.59
CA SER A 328 -10.10 0.01 -0.24
C SER A 328 -9.84 1.51 -0.11
N ALA A 329 -8.73 1.89 0.52
CA ALA A 329 -8.29 3.26 0.68
C ALA A 329 -8.00 3.95 -0.67
N LEU A 330 -7.33 3.24 -1.58
CA LEU A 330 -7.10 3.72 -2.95
C LEU A 330 -8.41 3.94 -3.69
N LEU A 331 -9.28 2.91 -3.75
CA LEU A 331 -10.57 3.02 -4.45
C LEU A 331 -11.44 4.12 -3.87
N LYS A 332 -11.53 4.23 -2.54
CA LYS A 332 -12.29 5.30 -1.89
C LYS A 332 -11.74 6.67 -2.30
N THR A 333 -10.43 6.85 -2.29
CA THR A 333 -9.78 8.11 -2.70
C THR A 333 -10.12 8.48 -4.13
N LEU A 334 -10.02 7.52 -5.06
CA LEU A 334 -10.32 7.76 -6.48
C LEU A 334 -11.81 8.03 -6.70
N LYS A 335 -12.71 7.29 -6.04
CA LYS A 335 -14.17 7.50 -6.10
C LYS A 335 -14.58 8.85 -5.50
N GLU A 336 -13.99 9.27 -4.38
CA GLU A 336 -14.26 10.59 -3.80
C GLU A 336 -13.73 11.73 -4.70
N ALA A 337 -12.55 11.57 -5.30
CA ALA A 337 -12.04 12.51 -6.28
C ALA A 337 -12.97 12.62 -7.51
N GLN A 338 -13.44 11.47 -8.00
CA GLN A 338 -14.37 11.37 -9.12
C GLN A 338 -15.70 12.10 -8.82
N LYS A 339 -16.30 11.89 -7.65
CA LYS A 339 -17.50 12.63 -7.18
C LYS A 339 -17.28 14.15 -7.14
N LYS A 340 -16.04 14.59 -6.90
CA LYS A 340 -15.66 16.00 -6.90
C LYS A 340 -15.28 16.52 -8.29
N GLY A 341 -15.44 15.71 -9.34
CA GLY A 341 -15.24 16.08 -10.74
C GLY A 341 -13.78 16.03 -11.19
N PHE A 342 -12.97 15.19 -10.56
CA PHE A 342 -11.63 14.81 -11.03
C PHE A 342 -11.70 13.60 -11.94
N GLY A 343 -11.01 13.65 -13.07
CA GLY A 343 -10.99 12.58 -14.07
C GLY A 343 -12.35 12.34 -14.74
N ASN A 344 -12.49 11.18 -15.37
CA ASN A 344 -13.73 10.77 -16.04
C ASN A 344 -14.72 10.14 -15.05
N SER A 345 -15.87 10.77 -14.85
CA SER A 345 -16.91 10.32 -13.91
C SER A 345 -17.71 9.10 -14.37
N LYS A 346 -17.55 8.67 -15.62
CA LYS A 346 -18.33 7.55 -16.19
C LYS A 346 -17.66 6.18 -15.98
N ILE A 347 -16.39 6.17 -15.52
CA ILE A 347 -15.64 4.93 -15.33
C ILE A 347 -16.05 4.32 -13.99
N ASP A 348 -16.47 3.07 -13.99
CA ASP A 348 -16.66 2.30 -12.76
C ASP A 348 -15.32 1.76 -12.27
N LEU A 349 -14.84 2.29 -11.15
CA LEU A 349 -13.50 2.02 -10.64
C LEU A 349 -13.46 0.70 -9.88
N GLN A 350 -12.66 -0.24 -10.38
CA GLN A 350 -12.43 -1.55 -9.78
C GLN A 350 -10.95 -1.94 -9.87
N ILE A 351 -10.42 -2.58 -8.83
CA ILE A 351 -9.12 -3.25 -8.85
C ILE A 351 -9.36 -4.67 -9.32
N THR A 352 -8.84 -5.02 -10.48
CA THR A 352 -8.96 -6.37 -11.04
C THR A 352 -7.63 -7.10 -11.07
N ASN A 353 -6.53 -6.38 -11.14
CA ASN A 353 -5.17 -6.92 -11.09
C ASN A 353 -4.62 -6.84 -9.67
N VAL A 354 -4.38 -7.98 -9.03
CA VAL A 354 -3.93 -8.08 -7.64
C VAL A 354 -2.47 -7.63 -7.48
N ASN A 355 -1.61 -7.97 -8.45
CA ASN A 355 -0.17 -7.65 -8.39
C ASN A 355 0.12 -6.20 -8.76
N HIS A 356 -0.64 -5.66 -9.71
CA HIS A 356 -0.48 -4.29 -10.22
C HIS A 356 -1.82 -3.55 -10.19
N PRO A 357 -2.28 -3.13 -9.00
CA PRO A 357 -3.61 -2.53 -8.83
C PRO A 357 -3.87 -1.31 -9.72
N LEU A 358 -2.85 -0.48 -9.97
CA LEU A 358 -2.98 0.70 -10.83
C LEU A 358 -2.95 0.38 -12.33
N GLU A 359 -2.57 -0.84 -12.72
CA GLU A 359 -2.63 -1.33 -14.11
C GLU A 359 -4.01 -1.99 -14.42
N SER A 360 -4.92 -2.11 -13.44
CA SER A 360 -6.31 -2.53 -13.69
C SER A 360 -6.97 -1.61 -14.71
N GLU A 361 -7.66 -2.19 -15.70
CA GLU A 361 -8.15 -1.48 -16.90
C GLU A 361 -8.89 -0.18 -16.54
N SER A 362 -9.90 -0.26 -15.66
CA SER A 362 -10.69 0.91 -15.27
C SER A 362 -9.87 1.99 -14.54
N ILE A 363 -8.90 1.57 -13.71
CA ILE A 363 -8.02 2.50 -12.99
C ILE A 363 -7.03 3.14 -13.94
N ALA A 364 -6.40 2.37 -14.84
CA ALA A 364 -5.46 2.90 -15.82
C ALA A 364 -6.15 3.91 -16.76
N GLU A 365 -7.37 3.63 -17.23
CA GLU A 365 -8.17 4.58 -18.02
C GLU A 365 -8.47 5.86 -17.23
N TYR A 366 -8.87 5.72 -15.97
CA TYR A 366 -9.14 6.86 -15.10
C TYR A 366 -7.90 7.74 -14.87
N LEU A 367 -6.76 7.12 -14.55
CA LEU A 367 -5.48 7.83 -14.37
C LEU A 367 -5.04 8.56 -15.65
N ASN A 368 -5.28 7.97 -16.82
CA ASN A 368 -5.01 8.62 -18.11
C ASN A 368 -5.89 9.88 -18.31
N SER A 369 -7.14 9.84 -17.85
CA SER A 369 -8.03 11.00 -17.90
C SER A 369 -7.54 12.16 -17.00
N LEU A 370 -6.93 11.85 -15.85
CA LEU A 370 -6.27 12.83 -14.97
C LEU A 370 -5.04 13.46 -15.64
N ASN A 371 -4.23 12.64 -16.33
CA ASN A 371 -3.05 13.10 -17.05
C ASN A 371 -3.43 14.12 -18.14
N THR A 372 -4.50 13.83 -18.89
CA THR A 372 -5.00 14.69 -19.97
C THR A 372 -5.52 16.01 -19.42
N SER A 373 -6.25 15.98 -18.30
CA SER A 373 -6.83 17.17 -17.66
C SER A 373 -5.83 17.97 -16.81
N LYS A 374 -4.59 17.51 -16.65
CA LYS A 374 -3.58 18.09 -15.76
C LYS A 374 -4.09 18.23 -14.32
N GLN A 375 -4.86 17.26 -13.86
CA GLN A 375 -5.35 17.15 -12.50
C GLN A 375 -4.46 16.20 -11.71
N LEU A 376 -4.30 16.42 -10.41
CA LEU A 376 -3.51 15.57 -9.53
C LEU A 376 -4.37 15.09 -8.36
N ILE A 377 -4.33 13.79 -8.11
CA ILE A 377 -4.87 13.19 -6.88
C ILE A 377 -3.68 12.85 -5.97
N VAL A 378 -3.83 13.19 -4.69
CA VAL A 378 -2.86 12.86 -3.64
C VAL A 378 -3.56 12.04 -2.57
N LEU A 379 -3.09 10.81 -2.36
CA LEU A 379 -3.48 9.93 -1.28
C LEU A 379 -2.40 9.96 -0.20
N VAL A 380 -2.77 10.18 1.06
CA VAL A 380 -1.82 10.20 2.18
C VAL A 380 -2.26 9.18 3.23
N PHE A 381 -1.35 8.27 3.58
CA PHE A 381 -1.50 7.33 4.68
C PHE A 381 -0.86 7.90 5.93
N ASP A 382 -1.65 8.17 6.97
CA ASP A 382 -1.16 8.63 8.28
C ASP A 382 -1.05 7.49 9.27
N GLN A 383 -0.12 7.58 10.21
CA GLN A 383 0.13 6.61 11.29
C GLN A 383 0.52 5.20 10.78
N PHE A 384 1.32 5.14 9.73
CA PHE A 384 1.67 3.88 9.07
C PHE A 384 2.48 2.94 9.98
N GLU A 385 3.29 3.49 10.87
CA GLU A 385 4.12 2.78 11.84
C GLU A 385 3.34 2.05 12.95
N GLU A 386 2.12 2.46 13.24
CA GLU A 386 1.27 1.83 14.27
C GLU A 386 0.95 0.36 13.97
N LEU A 387 1.17 -0.06 12.74
CA LEU A 387 0.93 -1.43 12.28
C LEU A 387 2.09 -2.39 12.55
N PHE A 388 3.24 -1.90 13.00
CA PHE A 388 4.43 -2.73 13.23
C PHE A 388 4.20 -3.84 14.26
N SER A 389 3.37 -3.59 15.25
CA SER A 389 3.03 -4.54 16.30
C SER A 389 1.87 -5.48 15.95
N LYS A 390 1.36 -5.45 14.72
CA LYS A 390 0.19 -6.23 14.26
C LYS A 390 0.61 -7.29 13.23
N PRO A 391 0.94 -8.52 13.66
CA PRO A 391 1.37 -9.58 12.74
C PRO A 391 0.36 -9.86 11.63
N ASP A 392 -0.93 -9.82 11.94
CA ASP A 392 -2.02 -10.06 10.98
C ASP A 392 -2.12 -9.01 9.87
N LEU A 393 -1.48 -7.85 10.05
CA LEU A 393 -1.50 -6.73 9.10
C LEU A 393 -0.16 -6.52 8.39
N LEU A 394 0.83 -7.39 8.57
CA LEU A 394 2.15 -7.24 7.92
C LEU A 394 2.06 -7.25 6.39
N GLU A 395 1.11 -7.99 5.82
CA GLU A 395 0.84 -8.00 4.38
C GLU A 395 0.35 -6.64 3.84
N LEU A 396 -0.17 -5.78 4.69
CA LEU A 396 -0.56 -4.41 4.33
C LEU A 396 0.63 -3.62 3.77
N PHE A 397 1.85 -3.84 4.30
CA PHE A 397 3.07 -3.22 3.77
C PHE A 397 3.39 -3.70 2.35
N ASN A 398 3.13 -4.96 2.02
CA ASN A 398 3.32 -5.50 0.67
C ASN A 398 2.28 -4.90 -0.29
N ASN A 399 1.01 -4.86 0.10
CA ASN A 399 -0.06 -4.25 -0.70
C ASN A 399 0.20 -2.74 -0.93
N ALA A 400 0.66 -2.02 0.10
CA ALA A 400 1.07 -0.63 -0.04
C ALA A 400 2.26 -0.48 -0.99
N SER A 401 3.27 -1.37 -0.88
CA SER A 401 4.45 -1.37 -1.76
C SER A 401 4.06 -1.55 -3.22
N ASN A 402 3.13 -2.47 -3.52
CA ASN A 402 2.67 -2.70 -4.89
C ASN A 402 2.06 -1.43 -5.49
N ILE A 403 1.12 -0.78 -4.79
CA ILE A 403 0.51 0.47 -5.27
C ILE A 403 1.55 1.58 -5.45
N LEU A 404 2.50 1.70 -4.52
CA LEU A 404 3.53 2.73 -4.57
C LEU A 404 4.49 2.52 -5.75
N LEU A 405 4.91 1.29 -5.99
CA LEU A 405 5.78 0.94 -7.12
C LEU A 405 5.05 1.11 -8.46
N ASP A 406 3.78 0.74 -8.53
CA ASP A 406 2.94 1.02 -9.70
C ASP A 406 2.87 2.53 -9.98
N ALA A 407 2.62 3.35 -8.94
CA ALA A 407 2.56 4.80 -9.08
C ALA A 407 3.89 5.37 -9.59
N ALA A 408 5.03 4.86 -9.09
CA ALA A 408 6.36 5.26 -9.53
C ALA A 408 6.64 4.86 -10.98
N SER A 409 6.20 3.65 -11.39
CA SER A 409 6.40 3.11 -12.74
C SER A 409 5.54 3.84 -13.78
N LEU A 410 4.25 3.97 -13.51
CA LEU A 410 3.28 4.56 -14.44
C LEU A 410 3.45 6.07 -14.62
N LYS A 411 4.02 6.76 -13.63
CA LYS A 411 4.21 8.22 -13.62
C LYS A 411 2.92 8.99 -13.95
N ALA A 412 1.78 8.42 -13.57
CA ALA A 412 0.48 9.06 -13.70
C ALA A 412 0.32 10.25 -12.75
N ASN A 413 -0.74 11.03 -12.88
CA ASN A 413 -1.06 12.13 -11.97
C ASN A 413 -1.77 11.62 -10.69
N LEU A 414 -1.17 10.62 -10.10
CA LEU A 414 -1.46 10.11 -8.76
C LEU A 414 -0.18 10.19 -7.94
N CYS A 415 -0.25 10.86 -6.79
CA CYS A 415 0.84 10.94 -5.82
C CYS A 415 0.42 10.25 -4.53
N ILE A 416 1.30 9.44 -3.96
CA ILE A 416 1.02 8.72 -2.73
C ILE A 416 2.03 9.14 -1.67
N GLY A 417 1.52 9.57 -0.51
CA GLY A 417 2.31 9.96 0.63
C GLY A 417 2.05 9.10 1.85
N PHE A 418 2.98 9.08 2.78
CA PHE A 418 2.77 8.45 4.07
C PHE A 418 3.51 9.19 5.20
N ALA A 419 2.93 9.20 6.39
CA ALA A 419 3.59 9.66 7.59
C ALA A 419 4.35 8.50 8.23
N TRP A 420 5.57 8.79 8.69
CA TRP A 420 6.46 7.77 9.24
C TRP A 420 7.18 8.30 10.48
N LYS A 421 7.16 7.53 11.54
CA LYS A 421 7.84 7.83 12.79
C LYS A 421 9.31 7.42 12.70
N THR A 422 10.21 8.26 13.16
CA THR A 422 11.67 8.05 13.06
C THR A 422 12.33 7.64 14.37
N ASP A 423 11.63 7.68 15.48
CA ASP A 423 12.11 7.33 16.82
C ASP A 423 11.95 5.83 17.15
N SER A 424 11.26 5.06 16.32
CA SER A 424 11.18 3.62 16.48
C SER A 424 12.35 2.91 15.81
N THR A 425 13.06 2.08 16.56
CA THR A 425 14.04 1.14 16.00
C THR A 425 13.28 0.00 15.34
N MET A 426 13.39 -0.08 14.02
CA MET A 426 12.75 -1.11 13.23
C MET A 426 13.74 -2.26 13.02
N PRO A 427 13.42 -3.50 13.45
CA PRO A 427 14.27 -4.66 13.18
C PRO A 427 14.48 -4.84 11.68
N SER A 428 15.69 -5.21 11.26
CA SER A 428 16.03 -5.43 9.84
C SER A 428 15.25 -6.58 9.19
N GLU A 429 14.68 -7.46 9.99
CA GLU A 429 13.86 -8.60 9.53
C GLU A 429 12.38 -8.27 9.39
N HIS A 430 11.96 -7.07 9.78
CA HIS A 430 10.56 -6.67 9.75
C HIS A 430 10.13 -6.21 8.36
N ASN A 431 8.91 -6.55 7.93
CA ASN A 431 8.36 -6.15 6.62
C ASN A 431 8.39 -4.63 6.39
N ALA A 432 8.21 -3.84 7.43
CA ALA A 432 8.29 -2.39 7.36
C ALA A 432 9.70 -1.86 7.03
N TYR A 433 10.75 -2.56 7.47
CA TYR A 433 12.13 -2.25 7.08
C TYR A 433 12.33 -2.44 5.58
N PHE A 434 11.90 -3.59 5.05
CA PHE A 434 11.94 -3.85 3.60
C PHE A 434 11.08 -2.86 2.82
N PHE A 435 9.88 -2.56 3.30
CA PHE A 435 9.01 -1.53 2.71
C PHE A 435 9.72 -0.18 2.62
N TRP A 436 10.31 0.28 3.72
CA TRP A 436 11.03 1.56 3.74
C TRP A 436 12.20 1.58 2.77
N HIS A 437 13.05 0.55 2.78
CA HIS A 437 14.25 0.50 1.94
C HIS A 437 13.93 0.28 0.46
N ARG A 438 12.94 -0.54 0.14
CA ARG A 438 12.50 -0.79 -1.24
C ARG A 438 12.05 0.49 -1.96
N LEU A 439 11.55 1.46 -1.22
CA LEU A 439 11.08 2.74 -1.75
C LEU A 439 12.14 3.84 -1.76
N SER A 440 13.39 3.58 -1.37
CA SER A 440 14.43 4.61 -1.22
C SER A 440 14.63 5.47 -2.47
N ASP A 441 14.70 4.84 -3.63
CA ASP A 441 15.00 5.52 -4.91
C ASP A 441 13.77 6.18 -5.56
N TYR A 442 12.57 5.89 -5.02
CA TYR A 442 11.30 6.31 -5.62
C TYR A 442 10.59 7.42 -4.85
N ARG A 443 11.08 7.79 -3.65
CA ARG A 443 10.41 8.77 -2.78
C ARG A 443 11.25 9.99 -2.50
N ILE A 444 10.58 11.09 -2.18
CA ILE A 444 11.19 12.21 -1.46
C ILE A 444 10.82 12.11 0.03
N VAL A 445 11.72 12.57 0.90
CA VAL A 445 11.50 12.58 2.35
C VAL A 445 11.48 14.02 2.85
N ARG A 446 10.45 14.34 3.64
CA ARG A 446 10.33 15.59 4.38
C ARG A 446 10.43 15.30 5.87
N LYS A 447 11.60 15.55 6.44
CA LYS A 447 11.85 15.38 7.86
C LYS A 447 11.37 16.62 8.61
N LEU A 448 10.43 16.43 9.55
CA LEU A 448 10.01 17.49 10.45
C LEU A 448 11.01 17.61 11.60
N ASN A 449 11.51 18.82 11.80
CA ASN A 449 12.37 19.17 12.91
C ASN A 449 11.53 19.71 14.08
N PRO A 450 12.06 19.75 15.31
CA PRO A 450 11.47 20.51 16.41
C PRO A 450 11.16 21.95 15.99
N PHE A 451 10.17 22.57 16.63
CA PHE A 451 9.85 23.97 16.40
C PHE A 451 11.00 24.87 16.84
N SER A 452 11.25 25.90 16.08
CA SER A 452 12.06 27.03 16.50
C SER A 452 11.34 27.83 17.61
N ASP A 453 12.09 28.64 18.37
CA ASP A 453 11.49 29.53 19.37
C ASP A 453 10.39 30.41 18.77
N ARG A 454 10.57 30.89 17.52
CA ARG A 454 9.57 31.70 16.82
C ARG A 454 8.28 30.94 16.59
N GLU A 455 8.35 29.66 16.21
CA GLU A 455 7.17 28.81 16.01
C GLU A 455 6.52 28.47 17.36
N SER A 456 7.31 28.20 18.39
CA SER A 456 6.83 27.99 19.76
C SER A 456 6.11 29.22 20.32
N HIS A 457 6.66 30.41 20.11
CA HIS A 457 5.98 31.66 20.45
C HIS A 457 4.64 31.82 19.70
N ALA A 458 4.56 31.39 18.45
CA ALA A 458 3.31 31.45 17.69
C ALA A 458 2.23 30.51 18.26
N VAL A 459 2.61 29.34 18.79
CA VAL A 459 1.67 28.44 19.49
C VAL A 459 1.13 29.11 20.76
N ILE A 460 2.01 29.74 21.56
CA ILE A 460 1.59 30.40 22.80
C ILE A 460 0.73 31.63 22.48
N ASN A 461 1.04 32.41 21.44
CA ASN A 461 0.18 33.51 21.01
C ASN A 461 -1.23 33.02 20.66
N LYS A 462 -1.31 31.86 19.97
CA LYS A 462 -2.59 31.24 19.64
C LYS A 462 -3.34 30.77 20.89
N PHE A 463 -2.62 30.27 21.88
CA PHE A 463 -3.18 29.88 23.16
C PHE A 463 -3.72 31.13 23.91
N GLU A 464 -2.96 32.24 23.97
CA GLU A 464 -3.41 33.49 24.55
C GLU A 464 -4.69 34.04 23.90
N GLU A 465 -4.83 33.89 22.58
CA GLU A 465 -6.08 34.24 21.87
C GLU A 465 -7.28 33.40 22.36
N VAL A 466 -7.05 32.12 22.65
CA VAL A 466 -8.10 31.19 23.09
C VAL A 466 -8.54 31.48 24.52
N ILE A 467 -7.59 31.75 25.44
CA ILE A 467 -7.89 32.00 26.84
C ILE A 467 -8.28 33.46 27.12
N GLY A 468 -8.01 34.38 26.20
CA GLY A 468 -8.29 35.82 26.37
C GLY A 468 -7.34 36.54 27.34
N GLU A 469 -6.25 35.92 27.75
CA GLU A 469 -5.30 36.44 28.73
C GLU A 469 -3.87 36.29 28.23
N LYS A 470 -2.97 37.21 28.63
CA LYS A 470 -1.55 37.14 28.32
C LYS A 470 -0.81 36.28 29.33
N ILE A 471 0.12 35.48 28.84
CA ILE A 471 0.99 34.66 29.67
C ILE A 471 2.21 35.46 30.09
N HIS A 472 2.53 35.42 31.38
CA HIS A 472 3.71 36.07 31.95
C HIS A 472 4.99 35.66 31.21
N SER A 473 5.93 36.59 31.01
CA SER A 473 7.14 36.37 30.20
C SER A 473 7.99 35.17 30.66
N ASP A 474 8.15 34.99 31.95
CA ASP A 474 8.97 33.90 32.51
C ASP A 474 8.26 32.55 32.36
N LEU A 475 6.94 32.53 32.57
CA LEU A 475 6.15 31.33 32.37
C LEU A 475 6.13 30.93 30.89
N ARG A 476 6.04 31.89 29.98
CA ARG A 476 6.17 31.71 28.55
C ARG A 476 7.53 31.10 28.18
N HIS A 477 8.61 31.62 28.78
CA HIS A 477 9.95 31.06 28.59
C HIS A 477 10.03 29.60 29.09
N ASN A 478 9.50 29.32 30.29
CA ASN A 478 9.47 27.98 30.86
C ASN A 478 8.69 26.98 29.96
N LEU A 479 7.54 27.37 29.41
CA LEU A 479 6.78 26.56 28.48
C LEU A 479 7.58 26.18 27.22
N ILE A 480 8.32 27.17 26.65
CA ILE A 480 9.14 26.94 25.45
C ILE A 480 10.28 25.97 25.76
N VAL A 481 11.00 26.20 26.84
CA VAL A 481 12.15 25.36 27.27
C VAL A 481 11.66 23.93 27.57
N SER A 482 10.58 23.79 28.34
CA SER A 482 10.02 22.48 28.73
C SER A 482 9.48 21.70 27.56
N SER A 483 8.94 22.38 26.54
CA SER A 483 8.42 21.74 25.33
C SER A 483 9.49 21.17 24.40
N GLN A 484 10.75 21.61 24.55
CA GLN A 484 11.87 21.19 23.70
C GLN A 484 11.58 21.29 22.17
N GLY A 485 10.72 22.21 21.78
CA GLY A 485 10.29 22.39 20.40
C GLY A 485 9.28 21.34 19.89
N TYR A 486 8.72 20.52 20.77
CA TYR A 486 7.64 19.59 20.39
C TYR A 486 6.28 20.30 20.44
N PRO A 487 5.63 20.57 19.30
CA PRO A 487 4.39 21.35 19.27
C PRO A 487 3.26 20.69 20.06
N TRP A 488 3.21 19.35 20.07
CA TRP A 488 2.23 18.62 20.85
C TRP A 488 2.44 18.80 22.36
N LEU A 489 3.70 18.68 22.84
CA LEU A 489 4.03 18.86 24.25
C LEU A 489 3.77 20.30 24.68
N LEU A 490 4.15 21.28 23.85
CA LEU A 490 3.87 22.68 24.13
C LEU A 490 2.37 22.94 24.30
N LYS A 491 1.56 22.37 23.41
CA LYS A 491 0.10 22.47 23.52
C LYS A 491 -0.43 21.84 24.82
N LYS A 492 0.06 20.65 25.19
CA LYS A 492 -0.35 19.97 26.43
C LYS A 492 0.02 20.77 27.66
N LEU A 493 1.23 21.33 27.70
CA LEU A 493 1.67 22.23 28.76
C LEU A 493 0.78 23.47 28.86
N CYS A 494 0.40 24.07 27.74
CA CYS A 494 -0.52 25.21 27.71
C CYS A 494 -1.91 24.84 28.26
N ILE A 495 -2.44 23.66 27.89
CA ILE A 495 -3.74 23.16 28.39
C ILE A 495 -3.67 22.97 29.90
N HIS A 496 -2.64 22.29 30.41
CA HIS A 496 -2.45 22.06 31.84
C HIS A 496 -2.33 23.39 32.62
N LEU A 497 -1.57 24.35 32.07
CA LEU A 497 -1.48 25.69 32.65
C LEU A 497 -2.86 26.36 32.73
N HIS A 498 -3.67 26.26 31.68
CA HIS A 498 -5.01 26.84 31.67
C HIS A 498 -5.92 26.21 32.72
N GLU A 499 -5.88 24.90 32.91
CA GLU A 499 -6.61 24.20 33.95
C GLU A 499 -6.25 24.67 35.34
N LYS A 500 -4.94 24.91 35.62
CA LYS A 500 -4.47 25.46 36.88
C LYS A 500 -4.98 26.89 37.11
N ILE A 501 -4.94 27.73 36.08
CA ILE A 501 -5.48 29.11 36.15
C ILE A 501 -7.00 29.08 36.41
N LEU A 502 -7.73 28.21 35.74
CA LEU A 502 -9.18 28.05 35.97
C LEU A 502 -9.50 27.55 37.38
N SER A 503 -8.60 26.76 38.01
CA SER A 503 -8.75 26.32 39.41
C SER A 503 -8.42 27.40 40.43
N GLY A 504 -8.09 28.63 39.98
CA GLY A 504 -7.83 29.78 40.83
C GLY A 504 -6.39 30.03 41.19
N GLN A 505 -5.43 29.30 40.62
CA GLN A 505 -3.99 29.57 40.81
C GLN A 505 -3.56 30.76 39.97
N LYS A 506 -2.74 31.64 40.55
CA LYS A 506 -2.18 32.78 39.80
C LYS A 506 -0.97 32.36 38.98
N GLN A 507 -0.72 33.06 37.88
CA GLN A 507 0.41 32.75 36.99
C GLN A 507 1.77 32.86 37.69
N GLU A 508 1.91 33.76 38.66
CA GLU A 508 3.12 33.93 39.49
C GLU A 508 3.40 32.68 40.33
N ASP A 509 2.35 32.05 40.89
CA ASP A 509 2.48 30.86 41.73
C ASP A 509 2.86 29.61 40.91
N LEU A 510 2.70 29.68 39.60
CA LEU A 510 3.00 28.60 38.66
C LEU A 510 4.44 28.66 38.12
N LEU A 511 5.19 29.75 38.40
CA LEU A 511 6.56 29.88 37.97
C LEU A 511 7.50 28.87 38.65
N ASP A 512 7.23 28.52 39.91
CA ASP A 512 8.02 27.56 40.69
C ASP A 512 7.61 26.10 40.48
N ASN A 513 6.49 25.85 39.78
CA ASN A 513 6.03 24.50 39.49
C ASN A 513 6.87 23.86 38.37
N LYS A 514 7.35 22.64 38.61
CA LYS A 514 7.99 21.84 37.55
C LYS A 514 6.98 21.47 36.47
N LEU A 515 6.98 22.22 35.38
CA LEU A 515 6.28 21.91 34.18
C LEU A 515 7.06 20.83 33.41
N ASP A 516 7.08 19.60 33.91
CA ASP A 516 7.74 18.48 33.26
C ASP A 516 6.73 17.40 32.78
N ILE A 517 7.18 16.55 31.89
CA ILE A 517 6.35 15.50 31.30
C ILE A 517 5.87 14.49 32.37
N SER A 518 6.72 14.19 33.36
CA SER A 518 6.40 13.25 34.43
C SER A 518 5.23 13.73 35.26
N SER A 519 5.24 15.01 35.63
CA SER A 519 4.16 15.64 36.38
C SER A 519 2.86 15.67 35.60
N LEU A 520 2.91 15.90 34.29
CA LEU A 520 1.74 15.85 33.41
C LEU A 520 1.13 14.45 33.34
N PHE A 521 1.96 13.42 33.20
CA PHE A 521 1.48 12.05 33.14
C PHE A 521 0.96 11.55 34.48
N ALA A 522 1.61 11.94 35.59
CA ALA A 522 1.13 11.65 36.92
C ALA A 522 -0.27 12.27 37.14
N SER A 523 -0.46 13.53 36.77
CA SER A 523 -1.77 14.21 36.85
C SER A 523 -2.84 13.50 36.01
N ASP A 524 -2.51 13.05 34.78
CA ASP A 524 -3.43 12.29 33.94
C ASP A 524 -3.88 10.97 34.61
N LEU A 525 -3.03 10.33 35.44
CA LEU A 525 -3.32 9.07 36.11
C LEU A 525 -4.00 9.26 37.48
N GLU A 526 -3.73 10.36 38.19
CA GLU A 526 -4.33 10.65 39.50
C GLU A 526 -5.85 10.78 39.46
N GLU A 527 -6.40 11.22 38.33
CA GLU A 527 -7.83 11.36 38.09
C GLU A 527 -8.56 10.04 37.78
N LEU A 528 -7.82 8.91 37.73
CA LEU A 528 -8.36 7.62 37.32
C LEU A 528 -8.65 6.71 38.51
N ASN A 529 -9.78 6.01 38.45
CA ASN A 529 -10.05 4.91 39.35
C ASN A 529 -9.30 3.63 38.93
N SER A 530 -9.26 2.64 39.81
CA SER A 530 -8.52 1.38 39.59
C SER A 530 -8.96 0.61 38.33
N ASN A 531 -10.23 0.69 37.94
CA ASN A 531 -10.74 0.00 36.75
C ASN A 531 -10.34 0.76 35.48
N GLU A 532 -10.36 2.08 35.50
CA GLU A 532 -9.89 2.92 34.39
C GLU A 532 -8.39 2.73 34.16
N ILE A 533 -7.57 2.62 35.20
CA ILE A 533 -6.14 2.32 35.09
C ILE A 533 -5.90 0.96 34.45
N LYS A 534 -6.66 -0.08 34.86
CA LYS A 534 -6.56 -1.41 34.25
C LYS A 534 -6.94 -1.39 32.77
N ALA A 535 -8.03 -0.71 32.42
CA ALA A 535 -8.47 -0.58 31.03
C ALA A 535 -7.44 0.21 30.21
N LEU A 536 -6.87 1.28 30.77
CA LEU A 536 -5.83 2.08 30.10
C LEU A 536 -4.56 1.25 29.84
N LYS A 537 -4.10 0.43 30.82
CA LYS A 537 -3.00 -0.52 30.65
C LYS A 537 -3.31 -1.58 29.60
N PHE A 538 -4.52 -2.13 29.58
CA PHE A 538 -4.95 -3.09 28.56
C PHE A 538 -4.90 -2.47 27.15
N ILE A 539 -5.44 -1.26 27.00
CA ILE A 539 -5.38 -0.53 25.72
C ILE A 539 -3.93 -0.24 25.34
N ALA A 540 -3.09 0.24 26.27
CA ALA A 540 -1.69 0.53 26.00
C ALA A 540 -0.91 -0.69 25.49
N GLN A 541 -1.18 -1.87 26.03
CA GLN A 541 -0.53 -3.13 25.62
C GLN A 541 -0.95 -3.57 24.22
N LYS A 542 -2.23 -3.41 23.87
CA LYS A 542 -2.83 -4.00 22.66
C LYS A 542 -3.11 -2.98 21.54
N ALA A 543 -2.90 -1.69 21.77
CA ALA A 543 -3.20 -0.65 20.79
C ALA A 543 -2.46 -0.83 19.44
N PRO A 544 -3.12 -0.55 18.33
CA PRO A 544 -4.54 -0.23 18.18
C PRO A 544 -5.44 -1.43 18.46
N VAL A 545 -6.37 -1.31 19.42
CA VAL A 545 -7.28 -2.38 19.86
C VAL A 545 -8.70 -2.13 19.37
N ASP A 546 -9.48 -3.19 19.11
CA ASP A 546 -10.87 -3.06 18.67
C ASP A 546 -11.76 -2.51 19.80
N LEU A 547 -12.67 -1.60 19.45
CA LEU A 547 -13.60 -0.97 20.39
C LEU A 547 -14.52 -2.01 21.04
N VAL A 548 -15.04 -2.96 20.24
CA VAL A 548 -15.98 -3.97 20.74
C VAL A 548 -15.27 -4.89 21.73
N ASP A 549 -14.09 -5.40 21.37
CA ASP A 549 -13.27 -6.25 22.25
C ASP A 549 -12.90 -5.53 23.56
N THR A 550 -12.68 -4.22 23.48
CA THR A 550 -12.33 -3.41 24.65
C THR A 550 -13.55 -3.18 25.55
N ILE A 551 -14.73 -2.94 24.96
CA ILE A 551 -15.99 -2.80 25.71
C ILE A 551 -16.34 -4.12 26.39
N ASP A 552 -16.23 -5.24 25.71
CA ASP A 552 -16.49 -6.57 26.26
C ASP A 552 -15.53 -6.92 27.41
N THR A 553 -14.28 -6.46 27.35
CA THR A 553 -13.26 -6.75 28.37
C THR A 553 -13.31 -5.78 29.56
N CYS A 554 -13.52 -4.49 29.30
CA CYS A 554 -13.34 -3.42 30.30
C CYS A 554 -14.68 -2.77 30.75
N GLY A 555 -15.74 -2.90 29.96
CA GLY A 555 -17.02 -2.22 30.14
C GLY A 555 -17.15 -0.91 29.38
N GLU A 556 -18.36 -0.64 28.88
CA GLU A 556 -18.66 0.54 28.05
C GLU A 556 -18.46 1.85 28.81
N ASP A 557 -18.89 1.90 30.07
CA ASP A 557 -18.79 3.09 30.92
C ASP A 557 -17.32 3.52 31.11
N ILE A 558 -16.43 2.55 31.29
CA ILE A 558 -14.99 2.80 31.48
C ILE A 558 -14.36 3.32 30.20
N VAL A 559 -14.67 2.69 29.06
CA VAL A 559 -14.16 3.14 27.76
C VAL A 559 -14.67 4.55 27.45
N THR A 560 -15.95 4.82 27.70
CA THR A 560 -16.56 6.14 27.52
C THR A 560 -15.91 7.18 28.42
N SER A 561 -15.65 6.86 29.69
CA SER A 561 -14.96 7.74 30.62
C SER A 561 -13.55 8.10 30.13
N LEU A 562 -12.75 7.10 29.69
CA LEU A 562 -11.42 7.33 29.16
C LEU A 562 -11.41 8.19 27.88
N LEU A 563 -12.45 8.04 27.02
CA LEU A 563 -12.64 8.90 25.84
C LEU A 563 -12.98 10.34 26.26
N HIS A 564 -13.86 10.53 27.25
CA HIS A 564 -14.18 11.87 27.78
C HIS A 564 -13.00 12.54 28.44
N LYS A 565 -12.19 11.78 29.19
CA LYS A 565 -10.92 12.26 29.77
C LYS A 565 -9.82 12.45 28.72
N ARG A 566 -10.08 12.13 27.45
CA ARG A 566 -9.18 12.28 26.32
C ARG A 566 -7.86 11.51 26.44
N LEU A 567 -7.83 10.46 27.27
CA LEU A 567 -6.63 9.63 27.46
C LEU A 567 -6.50 8.56 26.37
N ILE A 568 -7.61 8.25 25.73
CA ILE A 568 -7.64 7.40 24.54
C ILE A 568 -8.32 8.13 23.37
N ILE A 569 -7.94 7.75 22.17
CA ILE A 569 -8.51 8.27 20.93
C ILE A 569 -9.14 7.14 20.13
N LYS A 570 -10.25 7.43 19.46
CA LYS A 570 -10.94 6.49 18.59
C LYS A 570 -10.61 6.83 17.13
N SER A 571 -10.23 5.81 16.37
CA SER A 571 -10.02 5.88 14.91
C SER A 571 -10.83 4.77 14.24
N GLY A 572 -11.97 5.13 13.64
CA GLY A 572 -12.99 4.17 13.24
C GLY A 572 -13.49 3.37 14.43
N ILE A 573 -13.32 2.06 14.38
CA ILE A 573 -13.66 1.14 15.49
C ILE A 573 -12.43 0.75 16.34
N ARG A 574 -11.29 1.41 16.15
CA ARG A 574 -10.06 1.16 16.89
C ARG A 574 -9.81 2.22 17.95
N LEU A 575 -9.27 1.77 19.08
CA LEU A 575 -8.83 2.64 20.18
C LEU A 575 -7.31 2.66 20.28
N ASN A 576 -6.77 3.82 20.59
CA ASN A 576 -5.35 4.04 20.86
C ASN A 576 -5.17 4.95 22.08
N ILE A 577 -3.99 4.89 22.70
CA ILE A 577 -3.57 5.91 23.67
C ILE A 577 -3.33 7.22 22.91
N TYR A 578 -3.65 8.35 23.52
CA TYR A 578 -3.58 9.67 22.88
C TYR A 578 -2.15 10.04 22.41
N TRP A 579 -1.12 9.48 23.03
CA TRP A 579 0.28 9.72 22.68
C TRP A 579 1.17 8.53 23.00
N ASP A 580 2.13 8.21 22.12
CA ASP A 580 3.01 7.05 22.26
C ASP A 580 3.91 7.14 23.49
N ILE A 581 4.40 8.36 23.83
CA ILE A 581 5.25 8.54 24.99
C ILE A 581 4.47 8.31 26.28
N PHE A 582 3.19 8.69 26.32
CA PHE A 582 2.31 8.35 27.43
C PHE A 582 1.99 6.85 27.47
N ARG A 583 1.81 6.22 26.30
CA ARG A 583 1.68 4.76 26.21
C ARG A 583 2.88 4.04 26.82
N GLU A 584 4.09 4.48 26.49
CA GLU A 584 5.31 3.91 27.03
C GLU A 584 5.40 4.14 28.55
N TYR A 585 5.05 5.32 29.03
CA TYR A 585 4.99 5.63 30.46
C TYR A 585 3.99 4.73 31.20
N ILE A 586 2.81 4.47 30.65
CA ILE A 586 1.83 3.56 31.24
C ILE A 586 2.39 2.14 31.38
N LEU A 587 3.21 1.70 30.42
CA LEU A 587 3.76 0.35 30.38
C LEU A 587 5.01 0.16 31.24
N THR A 588 5.85 1.19 31.35
CA THR A 588 7.17 1.11 31.98
C THR A 588 7.29 1.90 33.28
N GLU A 589 6.31 2.76 33.57
CA GLU A 589 6.32 3.74 34.68
C GLU A 589 7.54 4.70 34.64
N THR A 590 8.22 4.76 33.49
CA THR A 590 9.36 5.65 33.24
C THR A 590 9.04 6.55 32.06
N VAL A 591 9.35 7.85 32.19
CA VAL A 591 9.29 8.75 31.06
C VAL A 591 10.45 8.44 30.13
N PRO A 592 10.22 8.07 28.87
CA PRO A 592 11.29 7.89 27.91
C PRO A 592 12.12 9.17 27.83
N ILE A 593 13.43 9.05 27.91
CA ILE A 593 14.32 10.18 27.70
C ILE A 593 14.11 10.61 26.24
N ILE A 594 13.45 11.74 26.04
CA ILE A 594 13.40 12.41 24.74
C ILE A 594 14.81 12.96 24.52
N SER A 595 15.75 12.08 24.24
CA SER A 595 17.13 12.50 23.99
C SER A 595 17.14 13.16 22.62
N LEU A 596 17.26 14.47 22.62
CA LEU A 596 17.84 15.21 21.51
C LEU A 596 19.31 14.79 21.35
N ARG A 597 19.58 13.56 20.95
CA ARG A 597 20.87 13.28 20.35
C ARG A 597 20.86 14.03 19.02
N TYR A 598 21.51 15.16 19.00
CA TYR A 598 22.12 15.71 17.81
C TYR A 598 23.01 14.59 17.26
N LEU A 599 22.47 13.77 16.38
CA LEU A 599 23.31 13.03 15.46
C LEU A 599 23.91 14.13 14.58
N PRO A 600 25.26 14.25 14.53
CA PRO A 600 25.89 15.15 13.58
C PRO A 600 25.29 14.81 12.22
N SER A 601 24.99 15.85 11.45
CA SER A 601 24.56 15.77 10.07
C SER A 601 25.58 14.96 9.27
N ASN A 602 25.43 13.64 9.25
CA ASN A 602 25.98 12.85 8.17
C ASN A 602 24.99 12.98 7.04
N ASP A 603 25.31 13.85 6.13
CA ASP A 603 24.77 13.95 4.81
C ASP A 603 24.66 12.55 4.20
N PHE A 604 23.44 12.01 4.13
CA PHE A 604 23.09 11.03 3.13
C PHE A 604 22.67 11.80 1.88
N SER A 605 23.65 12.48 1.26
CA SER A 605 23.65 12.89 -0.11
C SER A 605 24.37 11.80 -0.89
N THR A 606 23.68 10.80 -1.37
CA THR A 606 23.86 10.15 -2.68
C THR A 606 22.58 9.36 -2.97
#